data_7d02c48afec29ce2c257685cb5811eb4
#
_entry.id   7d02c48afec29ce2c257685cb5811eb4
#
_cell.length_a   1.000
_cell.length_b   1.000
_cell.length_c   1.000
_cell.angle_alpha   90.00
_cell.angle_beta   90.00
_cell.angle_gamma   90.00
#
_symmetry.space_group_name_H-M   'P 1'
#
loop_
_entity.id
_entity.type
_entity.pdbx_description
1 polymer ?
#
loop_
_entity_poly.entity_id
_entity_poly.type
_entity_poly.pdbx_seq_one_letter_code
_entity_poly.pdbx_strand_id
1 'polypeptide(L)'
;MKRTKIICTMGPNTNDRALMKALVENGMDIARFNFSHGDYEEQKMRLELLKSVREELDIPVAALLDTKGPEIRTGILKDGKKVILKEGETYILTTEDIVGDDHKGHITYEGLAQDVAAGNRILIDDGLIELEVKTVKGKEIICRIVNGGELGERKGVNVPNVKVKLPALTEKDKQDIQFGIEQGFDFIAASFVRTAAAIYEIKDILAANGSNMAVIAKIENAEGIENLDDIIEASDGIMVARGDMGVEIPAQEVPFIQKRIINKCNEACKPVITATQMLDSMIRNPRPTRAEVTDVANAVYDGTDAVMLSGETAMGKYPVEALSMMASIVEETEKHLDYRAYRQRKVSAVNEHNVSNAVCYSSVSTAHDLEAKVIVAPSITGFTTRLLSKWRPESLIIGLSPSSSALRQMQLYWGVKPYHAKRAESTDVLIYSSMELLKSKGVIKENDTVVVTAGVVSPVKKHEPAIHTNIMRVVTVD
;
A
#
# COMPACT_ATOMS: atom_id res chain seq x y z
N MET A 1 10.84 18.97 -1.39
CA MET A 1 10.89 17.55 -0.92
C MET A 1 9.47 17.08 -0.72
N LYS A 2 9.07 16.00 -1.38
CA LYS A 2 7.74 15.40 -1.28
C LYS A 2 7.45 14.83 0.11
N ARG A 3 6.21 14.92 0.55
CA ARG A 3 5.70 14.32 1.78
C ARG A 3 4.93 13.03 1.53
N THR A 4 4.12 13.01 0.48
CA THR A 4 3.46 11.79 0.00
C THR A 4 4.50 10.80 -0.50
N LYS A 5 4.39 9.56 -0.10
CA LYS A 5 5.37 8.51 -0.40
C LYS A 5 5.14 7.91 -1.78
N ILE A 6 6.19 7.34 -2.37
CA ILE A 6 6.10 6.70 -3.69
C ILE A 6 6.56 5.25 -3.57
N ILE A 7 5.70 4.36 -4.03
CA ILE A 7 5.95 2.92 -4.12
C ILE A 7 6.23 2.58 -5.56
N CYS A 8 7.35 1.91 -5.83
CA CYS A 8 7.67 1.40 -7.16
C CYS A 8 7.63 -0.12 -7.18
N THR A 9 6.97 -0.70 -8.19
CA THR A 9 6.95 -2.15 -8.36
C THR A 9 8.22 -2.64 -9.03
N MET A 10 8.83 -3.64 -8.42
CA MET A 10 9.99 -4.35 -8.94
C MET A 10 9.58 -5.35 -10.01
N GLY A 11 10.40 -5.52 -11.02
CA GLY A 11 10.15 -6.43 -12.13
C GLY A 11 11.41 -6.63 -12.99
N PRO A 12 11.29 -7.12 -14.22
CA PRO A 12 12.44 -7.39 -15.10
C PRO A 12 13.40 -6.20 -15.27
N ASN A 13 12.88 -4.97 -15.36
CA ASN A 13 13.71 -3.76 -15.49
C ASN A 13 14.63 -3.55 -14.29
N THR A 14 14.13 -3.82 -13.08
CA THR A 14 14.83 -3.54 -11.83
C THR A 14 15.84 -4.61 -11.43
N ASN A 15 16.16 -5.54 -12.33
CA ASN A 15 17.30 -6.45 -12.20
C ASN A 15 18.63 -5.69 -12.44
N ASP A 16 18.59 -4.51 -13.05
CA ASP A 16 19.75 -3.63 -13.25
C ASP A 16 20.01 -2.79 -11.99
N ARG A 17 21.26 -2.90 -11.48
CA ARG A 17 21.71 -2.13 -10.31
C ARG A 17 21.67 -0.62 -10.52
N ALA A 18 22.07 -0.14 -11.71
CA ALA A 18 22.09 1.29 -11.99
C ALA A 18 20.67 1.86 -12.00
N LEU A 19 19.71 1.12 -12.56
CA LEU A 19 18.31 1.50 -12.52
C LEU A 19 17.75 1.46 -11.09
N MET A 20 18.03 0.42 -10.31
CA MET A 20 17.60 0.33 -8.92
C MET A 20 18.10 1.53 -8.11
N LYS A 21 19.39 1.88 -8.27
CA LYS A 21 19.99 3.03 -7.63
C LYS A 21 19.33 4.34 -8.07
N ALA A 22 19.11 4.52 -9.36
CA ALA A 22 18.42 5.69 -9.89
C ALA A 22 17.01 5.85 -9.34
N LEU A 23 16.25 4.77 -9.17
CA LEU A 23 14.92 4.82 -8.54
C LEU A 23 15.00 5.29 -7.08
N VAL A 24 15.95 4.77 -6.29
CA VAL A 24 16.14 5.20 -4.89
C VAL A 24 16.52 6.68 -4.82
N GLU A 25 17.47 7.13 -5.64
CA GLU A 25 17.94 8.52 -5.68
C GLU A 25 16.86 9.51 -6.15
N ASN A 26 15.94 9.07 -7.03
CA ASN A 26 14.81 9.86 -7.51
C ASN A 26 13.55 9.80 -6.62
N GLY A 27 13.65 9.16 -5.46
CA GLY A 27 12.63 9.29 -4.41
C GLY A 27 11.67 8.10 -4.27
N MET A 28 12.09 6.90 -4.66
CA MET A 28 11.41 5.67 -4.26
C MET A 28 11.52 5.47 -2.75
N ASP A 29 10.41 5.44 -2.05
CA ASP A 29 10.33 5.19 -0.60
C ASP A 29 10.18 3.69 -0.29
N ILE A 30 9.43 2.98 -1.14
CA ILE A 30 9.11 1.55 -0.94
C ILE A 30 9.23 0.81 -2.27
N ALA A 31 9.90 -0.33 -2.24
CA ALA A 31 9.95 -1.28 -3.34
C ALA A 31 8.89 -2.37 -3.14
N ARG A 32 7.94 -2.50 -4.09
CA ARG A 32 6.90 -3.52 -4.08
C ARG A 32 7.33 -4.73 -4.91
N PHE A 33 7.23 -5.92 -4.33
CA PHE A 33 7.51 -7.21 -4.95
C PHE A 33 6.19 -7.95 -5.14
N ASN A 34 5.77 -8.11 -6.40
CA ASN A 34 4.52 -8.79 -6.73
C ASN A 34 4.73 -10.30 -6.87
N PHE A 35 4.22 -11.07 -5.93
CA PHE A 35 4.35 -12.53 -5.89
C PHE A 35 3.33 -13.27 -6.79
N SER A 36 2.50 -12.54 -7.52
CA SER A 36 1.72 -13.10 -8.62
C SER A 36 2.61 -13.46 -9.84
N HIS A 37 3.83 -12.91 -9.91
CA HIS A 37 4.78 -13.08 -11.02
C HIS A 37 6.18 -13.43 -10.52
N GLY A 38 6.91 -14.18 -11.35
CA GLY A 38 8.27 -14.62 -11.02
C GLY A 38 8.31 -15.75 -9.99
N ASP A 39 9.49 -16.23 -9.72
CA ASP A 39 9.76 -17.24 -8.70
C ASP A 39 10.51 -16.65 -7.49
N TYR A 40 10.74 -17.46 -6.46
CA TYR A 40 11.41 -17.03 -5.24
C TYR A 40 12.88 -16.62 -5.46
N GLU A 41 13.57 -17.22 -6.42
CA GLU A 41 14.96 -16.87 -6.72
C GLU A 41 15.05 -15.47 -7.34
N GLU A 42 14.15 -15.16 -8.28
CA GLU A 42 14.05 -13.82 -8.85
C GLU A 42 13.68 -12.75 -7.80
N GLN A 43 12.72 -13.04 -6.94
CA GLN A 43 12.31 -12.12 -5.88
C GLN A 43 13.46 -11.88 -4.88
N LYS A 44 14.17 -12.94 -4.51
CA LYS A 44 15.35 -12.87 -3.63
C LYS A 44 16.47 -12.05 -4.25
N MET A 45 16.81 -12.30 -5.52
CA MET A 45 17.84 -11.55 -6.23
C MET A 45 17.55 -10.05 -6.24
N ARG A 46 16.31 -9.66 -6.57
CA ARG A 46 15.89 -8.24 -6.55
C ARG A 46 15.93 -7.64 -5.16
N LEU A 47 15.53 -8.40 -4.14
CA LEU A 47 15.58 -7.94 -2.76
C LEU A 47 17.02 -7.74 -2.26
N GLU A 48 17.94 -8.66 -2.57
CA GLU A 48 19.35 -8.51 -2.21
C GLU A 48 19.99 -7.31 -2.94
N LEU A 49 19.60 -7.08 -4.18
CA LEU A 49 20.01 -5.89 -4.91
C LEU A 49 19.50 -4.60 -4.22
N LEU A 50 18.23 -4.55 -3.83
CA LEU A 50 17.67 -3.43 -3.07
C LEU A 50 18.41 -3.21 -1.75
N LYS A 51 18.68 -4.29 -0.99
CA LYS A 51 19.43 -4.23 0.28
C LYS A 51 20.81 -3.60 0.08
N SER A 52 21.54 -4.04 -0.95
CA SER A 52 22.86 -3.52 -1.28
C SER A 52 22.83 -2.03 -1.68
N VAL A 53 21.82 -1.59 -2.45
CA VAL A 53 21.69 -0.19 -2.87
C VAL A 53 21.30 0.72 -1.70
N ARG A 54 20.36 0.31 -0.84
CA ARG A 54 19.96 1.11 0.33
C ARG A 54 21.09 1.27 1.35
N GLU A 55 21.96 0.27 1.51
CA GLU A 55 23.15 0.36 2.35
C GLU A 55 24.17 1.33 1.78
N GLU A 56 24.45 1.26 0.46
CA GLU A 56 25.35 2.19 -0.23
C GLU A 56 24.90 3.64 -0.08
N LEU A 57 23.59 3.89 -0.20
CA LEU A 57 23.05 5.26 -0.19
C LEU A 57 22.67 5.76 1.22
N ASP A 58 22.73 4.93 2.26
CA ASP A 58 22.24 5.25 3.61
C ASP A 58 20.77 5.72 3.60
N ILE A 59 19.94 5.11 2.75
CA ILE A 59 18.50 5.41 2.61
C ILE A 59 17.69 4.15 2.98
N PRO A 60 16.82 4.20 4.00
CA PRO A 60 16.09 3.03 4.48
C PRO A 60 14.85 2.71 3.63
N VAL A 61 15.03 2.48 2.32
CA VAL A 61 13.93 2.04 1.43
C VAL A 61 13.33 0.75 1.95
N ALA A 62 12.00 0.71 2.10
CA ALA A 62 11.30 -0.47 2.57
C ALA A 62 11.02 -1.48 1.46
N ALA A 63 10.83 -2.74 1.84
CA ALA A 63 10.39 -3.81 0.96
C ALA A 63 8.96 -4.26 1.31
N LEU A 64 8.06 -4.26 0.32
CA LEU A 64 6.67 -4.66 0.45
C LEU A 64 6.43 -5.92 -0.40
N LEU A 65 6.04 -7.01 0.23
CA LEU A 65 5.59 -8.24 -0.41
C LEU A 65 4.09 -8.13 -0.71
N ASP A 66 3.71 -8.26 -1.97
CA ASP A 66 2.31 -8.24 -2.40
C ASP A 66 1.91 -9.67 -2.78
N THR A 67 1.00 -10.27 -2.00
CA THR A 67 0.57 -11.66 -2.19
C THR A 67 -0.31 -11.80 -3.43
N LYS A 68 -0.36 -13.02 -3.98
CA LYS A 68 -1.25 -13.31 -5.09
C LYS A 68 -2.72 -13.24 -4.66
N GLY A 69 -3.03 -13.79 -3.50
CA GLY A 69 -4.39 -13.93 -2.99
C GLY A 69 -5.23 -15.00 -3.68
N PRO A 70 -6.42 -15.25 -3.16
CA PRO A 70 -7.36 -16.25 -3.70
C PRO A 70 -8.08 -15.73 -4.94
N GLU A 71 -7.54 -16.00 -6.11
CA GLU A 71 -8.12 -15.65 -7.40
C GLU A 71 -8.90 -16.80 -8.03
N ILE A 72 -9.95 -16.46 -8.77
CA ILE A 72 -10.62 -17.38 -9.69
C ILE A 72 -10.03 -17.15 -11.08
N ARG A 73 -9.66 -18.21 -11.77
CA ARG A 73 -9.11 -18.13 -13.14
C ARG A 73 -9.76 -19.13 -14.07
N THR A 74 -9.74 -18.82 -15.37
CA THR A 74 -10.04 -19.81 -16.42
C THR A 74 -8.93 -20.84 -16.52
N GLY A 75 -9.25 -22.01 -17.08
CA GLY A 75 -8.29 -23.08 -17.34
C GLY A 75 -7.46 -22.86 -18.61
N ILE A 76 -6.94 -23.98 -19.11
CA ILE A 76 -6.20 -24.06 -20.36
C ILE A 76 -7.15 -24.27 -21.54
N LEU A 77 -6.71 -23.89 -22.73
CA LEU A 77 -7.46 -24.01 -23.98
C LEU A 77 -6.81 -25.01 -24.92
N LYS A 78 -7.59 -25.55 -25.83
CA LYS A 78 -7.13 -26.50 -26.82
C LYS A 78 -5.97 -25.93 -27.67
N ASP A 79 -4.87 -26.66 -27.76
CA ASP A 79 -3.64 -26.29 -28.48
C ASP A 79 -2.99 -24.98 -27.96
N GLY A 80 -3.36 -24.46 -26.76
CA GLY A 80 -2.88 -23.18 -26.26
C GLY A 80 -3.35 -21.97 -27.08
N LYS A 81 -4.34 -22.15 -27.94
CA LYS A 81 -4.85 -21.09 -28.83
C LYS A 81 -5.99 -20.34 -28.17
N LYS A 82 -5.99 -19.04 -28.39
CA LYS A 82 -7.12 -18.19 -27.98
C LYS A 82 -8.37 -18.54 -28.80
N VAL A 83 -9.53 -18.42 -28.17
CA VAL A 83 -10.84 -18.66 -28.79
C VAL A 83 -11.64 -17.37 -28.85
N ILE A 84 -12.52 -17.24 -29.85
CA ILE A 84 -13.39 -16.07 -29.99
C ILE A 84 -14.78 -16.39 -29.43
N LEU A 85 -15.16 -15.70 -28.37
CA LEU A 85 -16.52 -15.77 -27.84
C LEU A 85 -17.38 -14.70 -28.50
N LYS A 86 -18.52 -15.09 -29.08
CA LYS A 86 -19.41 -14.17 -29.82
C LYS A 86 -20.60 -13.76 -28.98
N GLU A 87 -20.91 -12.48 -28.99
CA GLU A 87 -22.08 -11.92 -28.31
C GLU A 87 -23.38 -12.67 -28.69
N GLY A 88 -24.21 -12.92 -27.69
CA GLY A 88 -25.50 -13.62 -27.84
C GLY A 88 -25.41 -15.14 -27.82
N GLU A 89 -24.23 -15.73 -28.06
CA GLU A 89 -24.03 -17.19 -28.00
C GLU A 89 -23.98 -17.71 -26.56
N THR A 90 -24.04 -19.02 -26.39
CA THR A 90 -23.93 -19.70 -25.12
C THR A 90 -22.50 -20.12 -24.87
N TYR A 91 -21.97 -19.88 -23.66
CA TYR A 91 -20.70 -20.40 -23.18
C TYR A 91 -20.91 -21.12 -21.84
N ILE A 92 -20.29 -22.25 -21.67
CA ILE A 92 -20.41 -23.05 -20.43
C ILE A 92 -19.12 -22.96 -19.65
N LEU A 93 -19.21 -22.47 -18.42
CA LEU A 93 -18.12 -22.58 -17.46
C LEU A 93 -18.33 -23.84 -16.62
N THR A 94 -17.27 -24.57 -16.34
CA THR A 94 -17.34 -25.77 -15.51
C THR A 94 -16.23 -25.82 -14.48
N THR A 95 -16.55 -26.37 -13.30
CA THR A 95 -15.58 -26.65 -12.24
C THR A 95 -14.86 -28.01 -12.44
N GLU A 96 -15.18 -28.74 -13.52
CA GLU A 96 -14.44 -29.94 -13.92
C GLU A 96 -13.15 -29.53 -14.62
N ASP A 97 -12.04 -30.21 -14.29
CA ASP A 97 -10.75 -29.98 -14.94
C ASP A 97 -10.77 -30.52 -16.37
N ILE A 98 -10.96 -29.63 -17.31
CA ILE A 98 -11.03 -29.93 -18.75
C ILE A 98 -10.13 -28.98 -19.54
N VAL A 99 -9.76 -29.39 -20.71
CA VAL A 99 -9.21 -28.50 -21.74
C VAL A 99 -10.37 -27.82 -22.45
N GLY A 100 -10.44 -26.48 -22.33
CA GLY A 100 -11.54 -25.68 -22.86
C GLY A 100 -11.45 -25.40 -24.36
N ASP A 101 -12.56 -24.94 -24.94
CA ASP A 101 -12.71 -24.51 -26.33
C ASP A 101 -13.62 -23.25 -26.43
N ASP A 102 -14.18 -23.00 -27.62
CA ASP A 102 -15.10 -21.88 -27.86
C ASP A 102 -16.54 -22.09 -27.34
N HIS A 103 -16.83 -23.26 -26.75
CA HIS A 103 -18.14 -23.61 -26.22
C HIS A 103 -18.14 -23.82 -24.68
N LYS A 104 -17.04 -24.38 -24.15
CA LYS A 104 -16.93 -24.74 -22.73
C LYS A 104 -15.51 -24.51 -22.21
N GLY A 105 -15.38 -23.98 -21.00
CA GLY A 105 -14.12 -23.74 -20.33
C GLY A 105 -14.12 -24.09 -18.87
N HIS A 106 -12.94 -24.48 -18.35
CA HIS A 106 -12.70 -24.73 -16.95
C HIS A 106 -12.54 -23.43 -16.14
N ILE A 107 -12.93 -23.46 -14.87
CA ILE A 107 -12.63 -22.45 -13.87
C ILE A 107 -12.05 -23.09 -12.60
N THR A 108 -11.06 -22.44 -12.01
CA THR A 108 -10.25 -22.99 -10.91
C THR A 108 -10.99 -23.08 -9.56
N TYR A 109 -12.09 -22.37 -9.37
CA TYR A 109 -12.84 -22.37 -8.14
C TYR A 109 -14.00 -23.38 -8.19
N GLU A 110 -13.86 -24.49 -7.49
CA GLU A 110 -14.82 -25.59 -7.48
C GLU A 110 -16.20 -25.19 -6.92
N GLY A 111 -16.24 -24.22 -5.98
CA GLY A 111 -17.47 -23.74 -5.33
C GLY A 111 -18.30 -22.80 -6.21
N LEU A 112 -17.79 -22.30 -7.33
CA LEU A 112 -18.48 -21.25 -8.08
C LEU A 112 -19.88 -21.63 -8.53
N ALA A 113 -20.08 -22.88 -8.97
CA ALA A 113 -21.39 -23.38 -9.38
C ALA A 113 -22.43 -23.40 -8.24
N GLN A 114 -22.00 -23.34 -6.97
CA GLN A 114 -22.87 -23.28 -5.79
C GLN A 114 -23.12 -21.84 -5.33
N ASP A 115 -22.21 -20.92 -5.67
CA ASP A 115 -22.27 -19.53 -5.22
C ASP A 115 -23.02 -18.64 -6.22
N VAL A 116 -23.10 -19.01 -7.52
CA VAL A 116 -23.80 -18.21 -8.54
C VAL A 116 -25.21 -18.70 -8.82
N ALA A 117 -26.06 -17.77 -9.22
CA ALA A 117 -27.46 -18.01 -9.61
C ALA A 117 -27.80 -17.34 -10.97
N ALA A 118 -28.93 -17.71 -11.56
CA ALA A 118 -29.43 -17.07 -12.77
C ALA A 118 -29.52 -15.55 -12.60
N GLY A 119 -29.03 -14.80 -13.58
CA GLY A 119 -28.96 -13.33 -13.57
C GLY A 119 -27.64 -12.78 -13.01
N ASN A 120 -26.79 -13.58 -12.35
CA ASN A 120 -25.46 -13.11 -11.96
C ASN A 120 -24.59 -12.87 -13.19
N ARG A 121 -23.66 -11.92 -13.05
CA ARG A 121 -22.64 -11.62 -14.07
C ARG A 121 -21.33 -12.28 -13.71
N ILE A 122 -20.63 -12.77 -14.72
CA ILE A 122 -19.26 -13.28 -14.62
C ILE A 122 -18.42 -12.49 -15.61
N LEU A 123 -17.37 -11.86 -15.11
CA LEU A 123 -16.44 -11.05 -15.86
C LEU A 123 -15.13 -11.82 -16.06
N ILE A 124 -14.59 -11.82 -17.25
CA ILE A 124 -13.33 -12.51 -17.56
C ILE A 124 -12.36 -11.52 -18.21
N ASP A 125 -11.06 -11.65 -17.90
CA ASP A 125 -9.99 -10.81 -18.43
C ASP A 125 -10.24 -9.33 -18.14
N ASP A 126 -10.32 -8.97 -16.87
CA ASP A 126 -10.55 -7.60 -16.37
C ASP A 126 -11.86 -6.97 -16.92
N GLY A 127 -12.86 -7.80 -17.18
CA GLY A 127 -14.15 -7.37 -17.66
C GLY A 127 -14.24 -7.17 -19.19
N LEU A 128 -13.22 -7.54 -19.94
CA LEU A 128 -13.25 -7.51 -21.40
C LEU A 128 -14.29 -8.46 -21.98
N ILE A 129 -14.56 -9.57 -21.29
CA ILE A 129 -15.61 -10.52 -21.63
C ILE A 129 -16.63 -10.54 -20.50
N GLU A 130 -17.90 -10.41 -20.85
CA GLU A 130 -19.00 -10.42 -19.87
C GLU A 130 -19.97 -11.57 -20.20
N LEU A 131 -20.23 -12.39 -19.19
CA LEU A 131 -21.19 -13.50 -19.25
C LEU A 131 -22.33 -13.27 -18.27
N GLU A 132 -23.55 -13.62 -18.64
CA GLU A 132 -24.73 -13.64 -17.77
C GLU A 132 -25.13 -15.09 -17.51
N VAL A 133 -25.17 -15.50 -16.26
CA VAL A 133 -25.60 -16.85 -15.85
C VAL A 133 -27.08 -17.03 -16.18
N LYS A 134 -27.41 -18.04 -16.98
CA LYS A 134 -28.79 -18.42 -17.31
C LYS A 134 -29.31 -19.54 -16.43
N THR A 135 -28.49 -20.54 -16.15
CA THR A 135 -28.83 -21.64 -15.26
C THR A 135 -27.57 -22.39 -14.80
N VAL A 136 -27.65 -23.05 -13.68
CA VAL A 136 -26.60 -23.92 -13.15
C VAL A 136 -27.09 -25.35 -13.14
N LYS A 137 -26.28 -26.31 -13.66
CA LYS A 137 -26.59 -27.74 -13.69
C LYS A 137 -25.40 -28.53 -13.15
N GLY A 138 -25.47 -28.92 -11.90
CA GLY A 138 -24.36 -29.61 -11.24
C GLY A 138 -23.10 -28.76 -11.20
N LYS A 139 -22.07 -29.15 -11.92
CA LYS A 139 -20.80 -28.42 -12.03
C LYS A 139 -20.73 -27.46 -13.21
N GLU A 140 -21.79 -27.37 -14.01
CA GLU A 140 -21.84 -26.52 -15.19
C GLU A 140 -22.63 -25.24 -14.93
N ILE A 141 -22.05 -24.10 -15.29
CA ILE A 141 -22.65 -22.78 -15.27
C ILE A 141 -22.90 -22.38 -16.72
N ILE A 142 -24.16 -22.41 -17.13
CA ILE A 142 -24.57 -22.12 -18.50
C ILE A 142 -24.82 -20.62 -18.59
N CYS A 143 -24.00 -19.95 -19.40
CA CYS A 143 -24.03 -18.49 -19.53
C CYS A 143 -24.39 -18.06 -20.96
N ARG A 144 -25.02 -16.89 -21.07
CA ARG A 144 -25.10 -16.14 -22.32
C ARG A 144 -23.95 -15.14 -22.37
N ILE A 145 -23.27 -15.04 -23.49
CA ILE A 145 -22.23 -14.04 -23.72
C ILE A 145 -22.92 -12.69 -23.93
N VAL A 146 -22.67 -11.72 -23.01
CA VAL A 146 -23.21 -10.37 -23.06
C VAL A 146 -22.26 -9.49 -23.86
N ASN A 147 -20.97 -9.55 -23.55
CA ASN A 147 -19.90 -8.92 -24.32
C ASN A 147 -18.89 -10.00 -24.70
N GLY A 148 -18.69 -10.19 -25.97
CA GLY A 148 -17.76 -11.19 -26.53
C GLY A 148 -16.35 -10.65 -26.67
N GLY A 149 -15.42 -11.53 -27.04
CA GLY A 149 -14.02 -11.16 -27.23
C GLY A 149 -13.11 -12.36 -27.39
N GLU A 150 -11.81 -12.10 -27.48
CA GLU A 150 -10.76 -13.11 -27.55
C GLU A 150 -10.41 -13.63 -26.16
N LEU A 151 -10.78 -14.87 -25.85
CA LEU A 151 -10.48 -15.53 -24.58
C LEU A 151 -9.14 -16.27 -24.67
N GLY A 152 -8.20 -15.91 -23.81
CA GLY A 152 -6.94 -16.62 -23.59
C GLY A 152 -6.98 -17.56 -22.40
N GLU A 153 -5.89 -18.29 -22.18
CA GLU A 153 -5.73 -19.19 -21.05
C GLU A 153 -5.53 -18.43 -19.72
N ARG A 154 -5.95 -19.05 -18.62
CA ARG A 154 -5.65 -18.62 -17.22
C ARG A 154 -6.01 -17.17 -16.93
N LYS A 155 -7.11 -16.68 -17.54
CA LYS A 155 -7.61 -15.32 -17.34
C LYS A 155 -8.33 -15.19 -16.00
N GLY A 156 -8.19 -14.04 -15.36
CA GLY A 156 -8.92 -13.70 -14.14
C GLY A 156 -10.43 -13.77 -14.34
N VAL A 157 -11.14 -14.24 -13.34
CA VAL A 157 -12.62 -14.32 -13.32
C VAL A 157 -13.13 -13.58 -12.09
N ASN A 158 -13.97 -12.58 -12.33
CA ASN A 158 -14.64 -11.82 -11.28
C ASN A 158 -16.13 -12.09 -11.32
N VAL A 159 -16.76 -12.06 -10.16
CA VAL A 159 -18.20 -12.33 -10.01
C VAL A 159 -18.83 -11.21 -9.17
N PRO A 160 -19.10 -10.03 -9.77
CA PRO A 160 -19.61 -8.89 -9.04
C PRO A 160 -20.91 -9.20 -8.28
N ASN A 161 -21.01 -8.68 -7.05
CA ASN A 161 -22.18 -8.84 -6.17
C ASN A 161 -22.49 -10.29 -5.76
N VAL A 162 -21.54 -11.21 -5.88
CA VAL A 162 -21.67 -12.60 -5.41
C VAL A 162 -20.65 -12.84 -4.29
N LYS A 163 -21.14 -13.32 -3.13
CA LYS A 163 -20.25 -13.71 -2.02
C LYS A 163 -19.64 -15.07 -2.32
N VAL A 164 -18.39 -15.09 -2.72
CA VAL A 164 -17.63 -16.31 -3.00
C VAL A 164 -16.97 -16.85 -1.72
N LYS A 165 -17.06 -18.17 -1.51
CA LYS A 165 -16.51 -18.85 -0.33
C LYS A 165 -15.07 -19.31 -0.53
N LEU A 166 -14.22 -18.43 -1.11
CA LEU A 166 -12.79 -18.70 -1.22
C LEU A 166 -12.11 -18.61 0.16
N PRO A 167 -11.04 -19.38 0.40
CA PRO A 167 -10.26 -19.24 1.63
C PRO A 167 -9.70 -17.83 1.76
N ALA A 168 -9.42 -17.39 2.99
CA ALA A 168 -8.81 -16.08 3.23
C ALA A 168 -7.37 -16.02 2.68
N LEU A 169 -6.61 -17.09 2.85
CA LEU A 169 -5.26 -17.29 2.32
C LEU A 169 -5.18 -18.60 1.56
N THR A 170 -4.49 -18.60 0.44
CA THR A 170 -4.09 -19.82 -0.25
C THR A 170 -2.84 -20.43 0.40
N GLU A 171 -2.55 -21.71 0.13
CA GLU A 171 -1.30 -22.32 0.58
C GLU A 171 -0.07 -21.61 0.01
N LYS A 172 -0.18 -21.08 -1.22
CA LYS A 172 0.88 -20.25 -1.80
C LYS A 172 1.07 -18.96 -1.02
N ASP A 173 0.02 -18.27 -0.64
CA ASP A 173 0.13 -17.04 0.15
C ASP A 173 0.84 -17.31 1.48
N LYS A 174 0.55 -18.45 2.14
CA LYS A 174 1.25 -18.84 3.38
C LYS A 174 2.74 -19.08 3.15
N GLN A 175 3.10 -19.72 2.03
CA GLN A 175 4.50 -19.91 1.63
C GLN A 175 5.16 -18.58 1.30
N ASP A 176 4.49 -17.67 0.60
CA ASP A 176 4.99 -16.34 0.27
C ASP A 176 5.22 -15.51 1.54
N ILE A 177 4.31 -15.57 2.52
CA ILE A 177 4.45 -14.93 3.82
C ILE A 177 5.66 -15.48 4.57
N GLN A 178 5.83 -16.81 4.61
CA GLN A 178 6.97 -17.46 5.25
C GLN A 178 8.29 -17.02 4.60
N PHE A 179 8.36 -17.01 3.27
CA PHE A 179 9.50 -16.49 2.53
C PHE A 179 9.77 -15.01 2.88
N GLY A 180 8.72 -14.19 2.96
CA GLY A 180 8.83 -12.77 3.34
C GLY A 180 9.43 -12.57 4.72
N ILE A 181 9.05 -13.40 5.70
CA ILE A 181 9.61 -13.41 7.06
C ILE A 181 11.11 -13.74 7.01
N GLU A 182 11.47 -14.83 6.34
CA GLU A 182 12.86 -15.30 6.22
C GLU A 182 13.77 -14.31 5.50
N GLN A 183 13.25 -13.64 4.47
CA GLN A 183 14.00 -12.65 3.71
C GLN A 183 13.98 -11.25 4.34
N GLY A 184 13.18 -11.01 5.38
CA GLY A 184 13.14 -9.74 6.11
C GLY A 184 12.47 -8.61 5.35
N PHE A 185 11.30 -8.88 4.76
CA PHE A 185 10.40 -7.86 4.24
C PHE A 185 9.85 -7.00 5.38
N ASP A 186 9.38 -5.79 5.06
CA ASP A 186 8.87 -4.81 6.03
C ASP A 186 7.35 -4.76 6.07
N PHE A 187 6.72 -5.05 4.93
CA PHE A 187 5.27 -5.03 4.73
C PHE A 187 4.78 -6.26 3.97
N ILE A 188 3.53 -6.65 4.26
CA ILE A 188 2.74 -7.56 3.44
C ILE A 188 1.54 -6.77 2.93
N ALA A 189 1.32 -6.73 1.62
CA ALA A 189 0.06 -6.32 1.01
C ALA A 189 -0.76 -7.57 0.71
N ALA A 190 -1.84 -7.76 1.47
CA ALA A 190 -2.73 -8.91 1.35
C ALA A 190 -3.77 -8.66 0.27
N SER A 191 -3.77 -9.49 -0.78
CA SER A 191 -4.69 -9.36 -1.91
C SER A 191 -6.06 -9.95 -1.61
N PHE A 192 -7.11 -9.38 -2.21
CA PHE A 192 -8.50 -9.83 -2.14
C PHE A 192 -9.06 -9.98 -0.73
N VAL A 193 -8.68 -9.08 0.18
CA VAL A 193 -9.22 -9.07 1.55
C VAL A 193 -10.72 -8.78 1.52
N ARG A 194 -11.52 -9.69 2.12
CA ARG A 194 -12.97 -9.58 2.23
C ARG A 194 -13.43 -9.26 3.64
N THR A 195 -12.71 -9.77 4.63
CA THR A 195 -13.06 -9.61 6.06
C THR A 195 -11.80 -9.44 6.92
N ALA A 196 -11.98 -8.93 8.13
CA ALA A 196 -10.92 -8.80 9.13
C ALA A 196 -10.25 -10.14 9.50
N ALA A 197 -10.99 -11.27 9.36
CA ALA A 197 -10.46 -12.60 9.66
C ALA A 197 -9.21 -12.95 8.83
N ALA A 198 -9.15 -12.52 7.56
CA ALA A 198 -7.98 -12.70 6.71
C ALA A 198 -6.73 -12.01 7.29
N ILE A 199 -6.91 -10.81 7.84
CA ILE A 199 -5.82 -10.04 8.45
C ILE A 199 -5.35 -10.70 9.74
N TYR A 200 -6.26 -11.19 10.56
CA TYR A 200 -5.90 -11.90 11.79
C TYR A 200 -5.14 -13.20 11.49
N GLU A 201 -5.54 -13.98 10.47
CA GLU A 201 -4.81 -15.19 10.05
C GLU A 201 -3.36 -14.87 9.65
N ILE A 202 -3.13 -13.76 8.90
CA ILE A 202 -1.77 -13.30 8.57
C ILE A 202 -1.02 -12.91 9.84
N LYS A 203 -1.63 -12.12 10.73
CA LYS A 203 -1.00 -11.67 11.98
C LYS A 203 -0.64 -12.82 12.89
N ASP A 204 -1.44 -13.88 12.94
CA ASP A 204 -1.13 -15.09 13.69
C ASP A 204 0.12 -15.80 13.14
N ILE A 205 0.25 -15.90 11.81
CA ILE A 205 1.46 -16.45 11.18
C ILE A 205 2.69 -15.59 11.54
N LEU A 206 2.58 -14.27 11.46
CA LEU A 206 3.67 -13.35 11.80
C LEU A 206 4.06 -13.48 13.28
N ALA A 207 3.09 -13.49 14.18
CA ALA A 207 3.31 -13.63 15.62
C ALA A 207 3.98 -14.96 15.98
N ALA A 208 3.55 -16.07 15.38
CA ALA A 208 4.12 -17.39 15.57
C ALA A 208 5.62 -17.46 15.16
N ASN A 209 6.04 -16.60 14.21
CA ASN A 209 7.42 -16.51 13.73
C ASN A 209 8.20 -15.31 14.34
N GLY A 210 7.62 -14.57 15.29
CA GLY A 210 8.27 -13.40 15.91
C GLY A 210 8.54 -12.25 14.92
N SER A 211 7.76 -12.16 13.83
CA SER A 211 7.93 -11.16 12.78
C SER A 211 7.13 -9.90 13.10
N ASN A 212 7.73 -8.74 12.81
CA ASN A 212 7.13 -7.41 12.96
C ASN A 212 6.71 -6.79 11.61
N MET A 213 6.53 -7.60 10.57
CA MET A 213 6.03 -7.09 9.29
C MET A 213 4.65 -6.47 9.48
N ALA A 214 4.41 -5.30 8.87
CA ALA A 214 3.11 -4.64 8.93
C ALA A 214 2.20 -5.15 7.80
N VAL A 215 0.91 -5.33 8.10
CA VAL A 215 -0.08 -5.90 7.18
C VAL A 215 -0.92 -4.79 6.55
N ILE A 216 -0.83 -4.65 5.24
CA ILE A 216 -1.63 -3.73 4.41
C ILE A 216 -2.74 -4.53 3.74
N ALA A 217 -4.00 -4.23 4.05
CA ALA A 217 -5.13 -4.87 3.40
C ALA A 217 -5.43 -4.20 2.05
N LYS A 218 -5.52 -4.97 0.99
CA LYS A 218 -5.94 -4.47 -0.33
C LYS A 218 -7.45 -4.56 -0.47
N ILE A 219 -8.09 -3.43 -0.73
CA ILE A 219 -9.53 -3.33 -0.96
C ILE A 219 -9.76 -3.38 -2.47
N GLU A 220 -10.28 -4.51 -2.94
CA GLU A 220 -10.36 -4.89 -4.36
C GLU A 220 -11.74 -5.37 -4.78
N ASN A 221 -12.68 -5.57 -3.82
CA ASN A 221 -13.98 -6.19 -4.07
C ASN A 221 -15.09 -5.56 -3.22
N ALA A 222 -16.34 -5.81 -3.59
CA ALA A 222 -17.51 -5.25 -2.93
C ALA A 222 -17.62 -5.67 -1.44
N GLU A 223 -17.32 -6.92 -1.12
CA GLU A 223 -17.38 -7.43 0.25
C GLU A 223 -16.35 -6.75 1.17
N GLY A 224 -15.14 -6.49 0.67
CA GLY A 224 -14.11 -5.72 1.40
C GLY A 224 -14.54 -4.26 1.63
N ILE A 225 -15.31 -3.67 0.71
CA ILE A 225 -15.88 -2.33 0.87
C ILE A 225 -17.00 -2.33 1.92
N GLU A 226 -17.83 -3.38 1.97
CA GLU A 226 -18.87 -3.55 3.00
C GLU A 226 -18.25 -3.68 4.40
N ASN A 227 -17.17 -4.45 4.55
CA ASN A 227 -16.49 -4.75 5.81
C ASN A 227 -15.31 -3.79 6.11
N LEU A 228 -15.28 -2.63 5.45
CA LEU A 228 -14.12 -1.72 5.46
C LEU A 228 -13.68 -1.31 6.87
N ASP A 229 -14.60 -1.02 7.77
CA ASP A 229 -14.29 -0.53 9.11
C ASP A 229 -13.56 -1.60 9.94
N ASP A 230 -14.03 -2.83 9.92
CA ASP A 230 -13.42 -3.95 10.62
C ASP A 230 -12.05 -4.30 10.01
N ILE A 231 -11.92 -4.19 8.69
CA ILE A 231 -10.64 -4.41 7.98
C ILE A 231 -9.63 -3.32 8.35
N ILE A 232 -10.04 -2.05 8.41
CA ILE A 232 -9.18 -0.93 8.83
C ILE A 232 -8.72 -1.16 10.27
N GLU A 233 -9.60 -1.56 11.17
CA GLU A 233 -9.23 -1.82 12.58
C GLU A 233 -8.19 -2.94 12.67
N ALA A 234 -8.41 -4.04 11.98
CA ALA A 234 -7.54 -5.21 12.02
C ALA A 234 -6.17 -5.00 11.35
N SER A 235 -6.08 -4.21 10.28
CA SER A 235 -4.85 -4.01 9.47
C SER A 235 -3.94 -2.92 10.03
N ASP A 236 -2.71 -2.84 9.50
CA ASP A 236 -1.75 -1.78 9.82
C ASP A 236 -1.78 -0.64 8.80
N GLY A 237 -2.44 -0.85 7.66
CA GLY A 237 -2.70 0.12 6.61
C GLY A 237 -3.60 -0.48 5.53
N ILE A 238 -4.00 0.35 4.57
CA ILE A 238 -4.90 -0.04 3.47
C ILE A 238 -4.26 0.31 2.12
N MET A 239 -4.52 -0.51 1.10
CA MET A 239 -4.26 -0.18 -0.30
C MET A 239 -5.57 -0.14 -1.07
N VAL A 240 -5.85 0.97 -1.71
CA VAL A 240 -6.96 1.14 -2.65
C VAL A 240 -6.47 0.64 -4.01
N ALA A 241 -6.75 -0.60 -4.33
CA ALA A 241 -6.33 -1.26 -5.57
C ALA A 241 -7.40 -1.06 -6.66
N ARG A 242 -7.34 0.11 -7.32
CA ARG A 242 -8.42 0.60 -8.19
C ARG A 242 -8.64 -0.23 -9.44
N GLY A 243 -7.61 -0.95 -9.91
CA GLY A 243 -7.71 -1.84 -11.07
C GLY A 243 -8.73 -2.95 -10.83
N ASP A 244 -8.46 -3.80 -9.83
CA ASP A 244 -9.32 -4.93 -9.48
C ASP A 244 -10.69 -4.44 -8.94
N MET A 245 -10.67 -3.38 -8.13
CA MET A 245 -11.91 -2.76 -7.63
C MET A 245 -12.83 -2.31 -8.78
N GLY A 246 -12.29 -1.70 -9.83
CA GLY A 246 -13.07 -1.19 -10.97
C GLY A 246 -13.66 -2.28 -11.86
N VAL A 247 -13.23 -3.55 -11.69
CA VAL A 247 -13.86 -4.72 -12.30
C VAL A 247 -15.05 -5.21 -11.46
N GLU A 248 -14.91 -5.15 -10.12
CA GLU A 248 -15.91 -5.66 -9.17
C GLU A 248 -17.09 -4.70 -8.92
N ILE A 249 -16.86 -3.40 -9.06
CA ILE A 249 -17.86 -2.35 -8.84
C ILE A 249 -17.98 -1.41 -10.04
N PRO A 250 -19.12 -0.70 -10.19
CA PRO A 250 -19.27 0.28 -11.25
C PRO A 250 -18.15 1.33 -11.25
N ALA A 251 -17.49 1.53 -12.39
CA ALA A 251 -16.31 2.38 -12.50
C ALA A 251 -16.53 3.82 -12.00
N GLN A 252 -17.76 4.36 -12.15
CA GLN A 252 -18.13 5.69 -11.66
C GLN A 252 -18.17 5.80 -10.14
N GLU A 253 -18.22 4.68 -9.40
CA GLU A 253 -18.23 4.65 -7.93
C GLU A 253 -16.81 4.64 -7.33
N VAL A 254 -15.82 4.17 -8.08
CA VAL A 254 -14.42 4.04 -7.62
C VAL A 254 -13.86 5.33 -7.01
N PRO A 255 -14.04 6.53 -7.61
CA PRO A 255 -13.50 7.76 -7.02
C PRO A 255 -14.12 8.12 -5.66
N PHE A 256 -15.40 7.82 -5.46
CA PHE A 256 -16.10 8.08 -4.20
C PHE A 256 -15.65 7.09 -3.11
N ILE A 257 -15.48 5.83 -3.47
CA ILE A 257 -14.98 4.78 -2.57
C ILE A 257 -13.53 5.07 -2.18
N GLN A 258 -12.67 5.47 -3.12
CA GLN A 258 -11.31 5.92 -2.82
C GLN A 258 -11.31 7.01 -1.75
N LYS A 259 -12.09 8.07 -1.93
CA LYS A 259 -12.19 9.18 -0.95
C LYS A 259 -12.69 8.70 0.41
N ARG A 260 -13.68 7.82 0.43
CA ARG A 260 -14.22 7.23 1.67
C ARG A 260 -13.15 6.42 2.40
N ILE A 261 -12.41 5.56 1.69
CA ILE A 261 -11.33 4.74 2.28
C ILE A 261 -10.24 5.64 2.84
N ILE A 262 -9.76 6.62 2.06
CA ILE A 262 -8.70 7.54 2.49
C ILE A 262 -9.13 8.30 3.76
N ASN A 263 -10.35 8.83 3.81
CA ASN A 263 -10.84 9.56 4.97
C ASN A 263 -10.90 8.66 6.22
N LYS A 264 -11.46 7.45 6.12
CA LYS A 264 -11.54 6.50 7.23
C LYS A 264 -10.16 6.06 7.73
N CYS A 265 -9.21 5.78 6.84
CA CYS A 265 -7.84 5.46 7.21
C CYS A 265 -7.17 6.62 7.95
N ASN A 266 -7.35 7.82 7.46
CA ASN A 266 -6.83 9.03 8.08
C ASN A 266 -7.42 9.28 9.48
N GLU A 267 -8.70 9.01 9.70
CA GLU A 267 -9.35 9.06 11.01
C GLU A 267 -8.79 8.01 11.96
N ALA A 268 -8.64 6.76 11.47
CA ALA A 268 -8.08 5.63 12.21
C ALA A 268 -6.56 5.72 12.42
N CYS A 269 -5.87 6.74 11.91
CA CYS A 269 -4.41 6.84 11.96
C CYS A 269 -3.70 5.64 11.29
N LYS A 270 -4.25 5.14 10.19
CA LYS A 270 -3.68 4.06 9.38
C LYS A 270 -3.20 4.63 8.05
N PRO A 271 -1.98 4.31 7.59
CA PRO A 271 -1.52 4.75 6.27
C PRO A 271 -2.37 4.14 5.16
N VAL A 272 -2.59 4.92 4.10
CA VAL A 272 -3.36 4.50 2.93
C VAL A 272 -2.55 4.73 1.66
N ILE A 273 -2.58 3.72 0.78
CA ILE A 273 -1.89 3.70 -0.50
C ILE A 273 -2.94 3.79 -1.62
N THR A 274 -2.79 4.74 -2.54
CA THR A 274 -3.58 4.76 -3.78
C THR A 274 -2.78 4.10 -4.90
N ALA A 275 -3.33 3.04 -5.47
CA ALA A 275 -2.62 2.14 -6.36
C ALA A 275 -3.33 1.94 -7.70
N THR A 276 -2.57 1.47 -8.68
CA THR A 276 -2.94 1.07 -10.06
C THR A 276 -3.36 2.21 -10.97
N GLN A 277 -2.91 2.13 -12.23
CA GLN A 277 -3.26 3.05 -13.32
C GLN A 277 -3.01 4.54 -13.01
N MET A 278 -1.94 4.84 -12.23
CA MET A 278 -1.61 6.22 -11.86
C MET A 278 -0.98 6.99 -13.02
N LEU A 279 0.04 6.41 -13.66
CA LEU A 279 0.74 6.95 -14.84
C LEU A 279 0.89 5.88 -15.93
N ASP A 280 -0.15 5.05 -16.14
CA ASP A 280 -0.13 3.85 -16.97
C ASP A 280 0.39 4.10 -18.39
N SER A 281 0.04 5.24 -18.99
CA SER A 281 0.53 5.60 -20.32
C SER A 281 2.06 5.71 -20.38
N MET A 282 2.72 5.96 -19.23
CA MET A 282 4.20 6.04 -19.15
C MET A 282 4.89 4.69 -19.20
N ILE A 283 4.16 3.59 -19.17
CA ILE A 283 4.72 2.28 -19.56
C ILE A 283 5.32 2.35 -20.97
N ARG A 284 4.68 3.10 -21.87
CA ARG A 284 5.02 3.17 -23.31
C ARG A 284 5.47 4.56 -23.76
N ASN A 285 5.03 5.63 -23.09
CA ASN A 285 5.25 7.02 -23.48
C ASN A 285 6.14 7.75 -22.47
N PRO A 286 6.98 8.71 -22.91
CA PRO A 286 7.87 9.45 -21.99
C PRO A 286 7.15 10.53 -21.17
N ARG A 287 5.85 10.74 -21.41
CA ARG A 287 5.01 11.73 -20.71
C ARG A 287 3.61 11.14 -20.42
N PRO A 288 3.02 11.47 -19.27
CA PRO A 288 1.67 11.04 -18.93
C PRO A 288 0.62 11.86 -19.69
N THR A 289 -0.60 11.37 -19.68
CA THR A 289 -1.79 12.13 -20.10
C THR A 289 -2.14 13.17 -19.02
N ARG A 290 -2.93 14.19 -19.41
CA ARG A 290 -3.44 15.18 -18.45
C ARG A 290 -4.38 14.56 -17.41
N ALA A 291 -5.14 13.54 -17.80
CA ALA A 291 -6.02 12.82 -16.88
C ALA A 291 -5.23 12.12 -15.78
N GLU A 292 -4.13 11.46 -16.12
CA GLU A 292 -3.24 10.79 -15.14
C GLU A 292 -2.59 11.79 -14.18
N VAL A 293 -2.10 12.93 -14.68
CA VAL A 293 -1.58 14.01 -13.83
C VAL A 293 -2.64 14.49 -12.84
N THR A 294 -3.88 14.67 -13.31
CA THR A 294 -5.01 15.08 -12.46
C THR A 294 -5.36 13.99 -11.43
N ASP A 295 -5.30 12.74 -11.82
CA ASP A 295 -5.58 11.60 -10.92
C ASP A 295 -4.58 11.51 -9.77
N VAL A 296 -3.28 11.61 -10.07
CA VAL A 296 -2.22 11.66 -9.03
C VAL A 296 -2.45 12.85 -8.09
N ALA A 297 -2.69 14.04 -8.65
CA ALA A 297 -2.95 15.24 -7.86
C ALA A 297 -4.18 15.07 -6.96
N ASN A 298 -5.28 14.50 -7.48
CA ASN A 298 -6.49 14.25 -6.70
C ASN A 298 -6.25 13.26 -5.56
N ALA A 299 -5.46 12.19 -5.75
CA ALA A 299 -5.12 11.27 -4.67
C ALA A 299 -4.37 11.99 -3.54
N VAL A 300 -3.47 12.93 -3.87
CA VAL A 300 -2.78 13.76 -2.88
C VAL A 300 -3.74 14.71 -2.17
N TYR A 301 -4.65 15.39 -2.90
CA TYR A 301 -5.70 16.24 -2.31
C TYR A 301 -6.66 15.46 -1.42
N ASP A 302 -6.98 14.22 -1.77
CA ASP A 302 -7.82 13.32 -0.97
C ASP A 302 -7.14 12.95 0.38
N GLY A 303 -5.81 13.08 0.47
CA GLY A 303 -5.03 12.83 1.68
C GLY A 303 -4.41 11.43 1.74
N THR A 304 -4.08 10.81 0.59
CA THR A 304 -3.34 9.54 0.56
C THR A 304 -1.95 9.68 1.22
N ASP A 305 -1.46 8.63 1.84
CA ASP A 305 -0.09 8.61 2.40
C ASP A 305 0.95 8.24 1.35
N ALA A 306 0.57 7.37 0.41
CA ALA A 306 1.43 6.95 -0.67
C ALA A 306 0.67 6.77 -1.99
N VAL A 307 1.39 6.93 -3.09
CA VAL A 307 0.97 6.59 -4.45
C VAL A 307 1.87 5.50 -5.01
N MET A 308 1.35 4.65 -5.90
CA MET A 308 2.08 3.48 -6.37
C MET A 308 2.18 3.44 -7.91
N LEU A 309 3.39 3.19 -8.40
CA LEU A 309 3.69 2.82 -9.78
C LEU A 309 3.75 1.29 -9.89
N SER A 310 3.09 0.73 -10.88
CA SER A 310 2.99 -0.71 -11.15
C SER A 310 3.85 -1.11 -12.37
N GLY A 311 3.24 -1.28 -13.51
CA GLY A 311 3.92 -1.61 -14.77
C GLY A 311 4.91 -0.56 -15.21
N GLU A 312 4.69 0.70 -14.83
CA GLU A 312 5.53 1.86 -15.17
C GLU A 312 6.99 1.65 -14.77
N THR A 313 7.22 1.05 -13.58
CA THR A 313 8.58 0.76 -13.08
C THR A 313 8.99 -0.69 -13.30
N ALA A 314 8.06 -1.65 -13.24
CA ALA A 314 8.36 -3.07 -13.34
C ALA A 314 8.83 -3.51 -14.72
N MET A 315 8.20 -3.01 -15.77
CA MET A 315 8.45 -3.42 -17.17
C MET A 315 8.34 -2.26 -18.17
N GLY A 316 8.01 -1.06 -17.72
CA GLY A 316 7.84 0.13 -18.55
C GLY A 316 9.13 0.56 -19.23
N LYS A 317 8.99 1.29 -20.33
CA LYS A 317 10.12 1.82 -21.10
C LYS A 317 10.80 3.03 -20.43
N TYR A 318 10.08 3.70 -19.51
CA TYR A 318 10.49 4.98 -18.91
C TYR A 318 10.36 4.95 -17.37
N PRO A 319 11.01 4.00 -16.65
CA PRO A 319 10.79 3.81 -15.20
C PRO A 319 11.26 5.00 -14.35
N VAL A 320 12.41 5.61 -14.65
CA VAL A 320 12.94 6.74 -13.89
C VAL A 320 12.13 8.00 -14.18
N GLU A 321 11.76 8.23 -15.44
CA GLU A 321 10.93 9.35 -15.85
C GLU A 321 9.53 9.28 -15.22
N ALA A 322 8.95 8.08 -15.12
CA ALA A 322 7.66 7.88 -14.47
C ALA A 322 7.72 8.21 -12.97
N LEU A 323 8.75 7.74 -12.28
CA LEU A 323 8.99 8.08 -10.88
C LEU A 323 9.23 9.58 -10.69
N SER A 324 10.08 10.19 -11.51
CA SER A 324 10.39 11.64 -11.45
C SER A 324 9.15 12.48 -11.73
N MET A 325 8.31 12.06 -12.68
CA MET A 325 7.04 12.73 -12.98
C MET A 325 6.08 12.61 -11.80
N MET A 326 5.93 11.41 -11.21
CA MET A 326 5.12 11.19 -10.02
C MET A 326 5.57 12.10 -8.88
N ALA A 327 6.88 12.15 -8.60
CA ALA A 327 7.45 13.00 -7.55
C ALA A 327 7.16 14.48 -7.82
N SER A 328 7.29 14.93 -9.06
CA SER A 328 7.03 16.33 -9.45
C SER A 328 5.55 16.71 -9.26
N ILE A 329 4.60 15.83 -9.65
CA ILE A 329 3.18 16.08 -9.47
C ILE A 329 2.84 16.16 -7.98
N VAL A 330 3.37 15.22 -7.17
CA VAL A 330 3.20 15.19 -5.72
C VAL A 330 3.73 16.49 -5.09
N GLU A 331 4.99 16.87 -5.37
CA GLU A 331 5.61 18.07 -4.80
C GLU A 331 4.84 19.34 -5.19
N GLU A 332 4.38 19.45 -6.43
CA GLU A 332 3.62 20.62 -6.86
C GLU A 332 2.26 20.68 -6.17
N THR A 333 1.54 19.55 -6.10
CA THR A 333 0.24 19.49 -5.45
C THR A 333 0.34 19.85 -3.96
N GLU A 334 1.38 19.37 -3.27
CA GLU A 334 1.61 19.63 -1.85
C GLU A 334 1.82 21.12 -1.52
N LYS A 335 2.30 21.95 -2.47
CA LYS A 335 2.42 23.40 -2.29
C LYS A 335 1.06 24.10 -2.23
N HIS A 336 0.03 23.49 -2.80
CA HIS A 336 -1.32 24.04 -2.89
C HIS A 336 -2.28 23.45 -1.84
N LEU A 337 -1.80 22.61 -0.91
CA LEU A 337 -2.62 22.07 0.17
C LEU A 337 -2.85 23.11 1.27
N ASP A 338 -4.10 23.27 1.69
CA ASP A 338 -4.45 24.04 2.90
C ASP A 338 -4.30 23.15 4.15
N TYR A 339 -3.09 23.08 4.68
CA TYR A 339 -2.75 22.29 5.88
C TYR A 339 -3.53 22.74 7.11
N ARG A 340 -3.86 24.04 7.24
CA ARG A 340 -4.61 24.58 8.37
C ARG A 340 -6.06 24.12 8.34
N ALA A 341 -6.72 24.26 7.19
CA ALA A 341 -8.09 23.78 7.02
C ALA A 341 -8.19 22.26 7.18
N TYR A 342 -7.17 21.51 6.74
CA TYR A 342 -7.10 20.07 6.94
C TYR A 342 -7.07 19.71 8.43
N ARG A 343 -6.21 20.36 9.24
CA ARG A 343 -6.14 20.15 10.69
C ARG A 343 -7.44 20.52 11.40
N GLN A 344 -8.04 21.67 11.07
CA GLN A 344 -9.29 22.11 11.70
C GLN A 344 -10.44 21.13 11.50
N ARG A 345 -10.59 20.60 10.29
CA ARG A 345 -11.60 19.57 10.00
C ARG A 345 -11.40 18.30 10.83
N LYS A 346 -10.14 17.88 11.04
CA LYS A 346 -9.83 16.68 11.83
C LYS A 346 -10.06 16.87 13.33
N VAL A 347 -9.75 18.03 13.89
CA VAL A 347 -10.00 18.32 15.32
C VAL A 347 -11.48 18.14 15.66
N SER A 348 -12.38 18.56 14.76
CA SER A 348 -13.82 18.42 14.96
C SER A 348 -14.31 16.97 14.95
N ALA A 349 -13.54 16.07 14.36
CA ALA A 349 -13.89 14.65 14.19
C ALA A 349 -13.24 13.72 15.25
N VAL A 350 -12.24 14.22 16.02
CA VAL A 350 -11.51 13.38 16.98
C VAL A 350 -12.27 13.25 18.28
N ASN A 351 -12.80 12.06 18.53
CA ASN A 351 -13.43 11.68 19.81
C ASN A 351 -12.46 11.01 20.81
N GLU A 352 -11.17 10.89 20.47
CA GLU A 352 -10.20 10.19 21.30
C GLU A 352 -9.51 11.15 22.28
N HIS A 353 -9.84 11.02 23.56
CA HIS A 353 -9.18 11.71 24.66
C HIS A 353 -7.97 10.91 25.17
N ASN A 354 -6.87 10.88 24.41
CA ASN A 354 -5.63 10.28 24.88
C ASN A 354 -4.44 11.24 24.83
N VAL A 355 -3.50 11.04 25.76
CA VAL A 355 -2.34 11.92 25.95
C VAL A 355 -1.50 12.05 24.69
N SER A 356 -1.23 10.92 24.00
CA SER A 356 -0.38 10.91 22.81
C SER A 356 -0.96 11.72 21.66
N ASN A 357 -2.28 11.60 21.41
CA ASN A 357 -2.96 12.41 20.40
C ASN A 357 -2.93 13.90 20.73
N ALA A 358 -3.19 14.25 21.99
CA ALA A 358 -3.19 15.65 22.46
C ALA A 358 -1.80 16.28 22.32
N VAL A 359 -0.74 15.57 22.74
CA VAL A 359 0.65 16.05 22.62
C VAL A 359 1.06 16.17 21.15
N CYS A 360 0.76 15.19 20.29
CA CYS A 360 1.09 15.27 18.87
C CYS A 360 0.34 16.42 18.18
N TYR A 361 -0.94 16.63 18.46
CA TYR A 361 -1.70 17.76 17.93
C TYR A 361 -1.08 19.10 18.37
N SER A 362 -0.76 19.23 19.66
CA SER A 362 -0.12 20.45 20.19
C SER A 362 1.25 20.68 19.56
N SER A 363 2.03 19.61 19.33
CA SER A 363 3.34 19.70 18.68
C SER A 363 3.24 20.22 17.24
N VAL A 364 2.25 19.73 16.49
CA VAL A 364 2.02 20.19 15.11
C VAL A 364 1.52 21.64 15.08
N SER A 365 0.62 22.01 16.00
CA SER A 365 0.14 23.40 16.10
C SER A 365 1.26 24.36 16.50
N THR A 366 2.07 23.99 17.51
CA THR A 366 3.24 24.77 17.93
C THR A 366 4.28 24.91 16.80
N ALA A 367 4.54 23.84 16.06
CA ALA A 367 5.45 23.89 14.92
C ALA A 367 4.97 24.84 13.81
N HIS A 368 3.65 24.88 13.57
CA HIS A 368 3.06 25.80 12.62
C HIS A 368 3.17 27.27 13.12
N ASP A 369 2.78 27.53 14.37
CA ASP A 369 2.75 28.88 14.93
C ASP A 369 4.16 29.51 15.05
N LEU A 370 5.19 28.66 15.22
CA LEU A 370 6.59 29.09 15.32
C LEU A 370 7.35 28.97 13.98
N GLU A 371 6.69 28.57 12.90
CA GLU A 371 7.32 28.27 11.61
C GLU A 371 8.52 27.33 11.76
N ALA A 372 8.38 26.32 12.64
CA ALA A 372 9.46 25.41 13.00
C ALA A 372 10.00 24.68 11.76
N LYS A 373 11.33 24.58 11.67
CA LYS A 373 12.03 23.94 10.54
C LYS A 373 11.61 22.49 10.36
N VAL A 374 11.55 21.74 11.47
CA VAL A 374 11.18 20.33 11.51
C VAL A 374 10.49 19.99 12.84
N ILE A 375 9.74 18.88 12.84
CA ILE A 375 9.28 18.20 14.07
C ILE A 375 10.12 16.95 14.23
N VAL A 376 10.88 16.84 15.30
CA VAL A 376 11.73 15.67 15.60
C VAL A 376 10.97 14.71 16.50
N ALA A 377 10.86 13.46 16.06
CA ALA A 377 10.10 12.41 16.73
C ALA A 377 10.96 11.16 16.98
N PRO A 378 11.74 11.13 18.07
CA PRO A 378 12.38 9.91 18.53
C PRO A 378 11.32 8.86 18.90
N SER A 379 11.39 7.68 18.26
CA SER A 379 10.41 6.61 18.45
C SER A 379 11.02 5.25 18.13
N ILE A 380 10.95 4.31 19.04
CA ILE A 380 11.50 2.95 18.84
C ILE A 380 10.74 2.22 17.74
N THR A 381 9.42 2.34 17.70
CA THR A 381 8.53 1.61 16.79
C THR A 381 7.96 2.46 15.65
N GLY A 382 8.21 3.78 15.63
CA GLY A 382 7.57 4.69 14.70
C GLY A 382 6.17 5.17 15.11
N PHE A 383 5.69 4.79 16.29
CA PHE A 383 4.33 5.17 16.75
C PHE A 383 4.12 6.69 16.80
N THR A 384 5.06 7.44 17.41
CA THR A 384 4.98 8.91 17.51
C THR A 384 4.98 9.56 16.12
N THR A 385 5.81 9.06 15.20
CA THR A 385 5.88 9.61 13.83
C THR A 385 4.59 9.40 13.07
N ARG A 386 3.92 8.23 13.25
CA ARG A 386 2.62 7.94 12.65
C ARG A 386 1.52 8.87 13.20
N LEU A 387 1.51 9.11 14.51
CA LEU A 387 0.56 10.05 15.12
C LEU A 387 0.75 11.50 14.64
N LEU A 388 2.00 11.95 14.50
CA LEU A 388 2.30 13.28 13.93
C LEU A 388 1.88 13.36 12.45
N SER A 389 2.17 12.32 11.68
CA SER A 389 1.79 12.22 10.27
C SER A 389 0.28 12.36 10.04
N LYS A 390 -0.56 11.82 10.94
CA LYS A 390 -2.02 12.00 10.93
C LYS A 390 -2.45 13.46 10.83
N TRP A 391 -1.72 14.37 11.46
CA TRP A 391 -2.06 15.79 11.54
C TRP A 391 -1.55 16.62 10.36
N ARG A 392 -0.84 15.99 9.42
CA ARG A 392 -0.31 16.62 8.18
C ARG A 392 0.37 17.96 8.45
N PRO A 393 1.47 18.01 9.22
CA PRO A 393 2.19 19.26 9.48
C PRO A 393 2.83 19.82 8.20
N GLU A 394 2.95 21.14 8.12
CA GLU A 394 3.75 21.82 7.09
C GLU A 394 5.24 21.51 7.25
N SER A 395 5.70 21.45 8.51
CA SER A 395 7.06 21.06 8.86
C SER A 395 7.30 19.57 8.58
N LEU A 396 8.48 19.22 8.08
CA LEU A 396 8.87 17.83 7.88
C LEU A 396 8.99 17.12 9.24
N ILE A 397 8.50 15.89 9.32
CA ILE A 397 8.65 15.04 10.51
C ILE A 397 9.94 14.24 10.37
N ILE A 398 10.86 14.39 11.31
CA ILE A 398 12.08 13.61 11.38
C ILE A 398 11.89 12.47 12.36
N GLY A 399 11.74 11.26 11.85
CA GLY A 399 11.64 10.05 12.66
C GLY A 399 13.04 9.54 13.05
N LEU A 400 13.30 9.38 14.34
CA LEU A 400 14.57 8.85 14.82
C LEU A 400 14.35 7.50 15.51
N SER A 401 15.06 6.45 15.08
CA SER A 401 14.96 5.14 15.71
C SER A 401 16.30 4.37 15.68
N PRO A 402 16.58 3.54 16.71
CA PRO A 402 17.67 2.58 16.66
C PRO A 402 17.31 1.31 15.87
N SER A 403 16.04 1.11 15.51
CA SER A 403 15.56 -0.07 14.80
C SER A 403 15.51 0.18 13.29
N SER A 404 16.33 -0.55 12.53
CA SER A 404 16.32 -0.47 11.06
C SER A 404 14.96 -0.87 10.46
N SER A 405 14.24 -1.83 11.06
CA SER A 405 12.88 -2.21 10.62
C SER A 405 11.90 -1.06 10.83
N ALA A 406 11.92 -0.41 11.99
CA ALA A 406 11.06 0.75 12.26
C ALA A 406 11.34 1.91 11.28
N LEU A 407 12.62 2.17 10.96
CA LEU A 407 12.99 3.20 9.98
C LEU A 407 12.41 2.90 8.60
N ARG A 408 12.45 1.64 8.17
CA ARG A 408 11.87 1.22 6.90
C ARG A 408 10.33 1.29 6.92
N GLN A 409 9.69 0.92 8.02
CA GLN A 409 8.23 1.07 8.16
C GLN A 409 7.78 2.54 8.18
N MET A 410 8.58 3.45 8.74
CA MET A 410 8.32 4.89 8.67
C MET A 410 8.30 5.43 7.23
N GLN A 411 8.87 4.73 6.26
CA GLN A 411 8.80 5.12 4.84
C GLN A 411 7.39 5.10 4.26
N LEU A 412 6.42 4.49 4.93
CA LEU A 412 5.02 4.55 4.52
C LEU A 412 4.26 5.75 5.14
N TYR A 413 4.84 6.44 6.14
CA TYR A 413 4.14 7.53 6.82
C TYR A 413 4.35 8.86 6.11
N TRP A 414 3.27 9.53 5.77
CA TRP A 414 3.29 10.81 5.09
C TRP A 414 4.13 11.86 5.85
N GLY A 415 4.98 12.57 5.12
CA GLY A 415 5.81 13.65 5.67
C GLY A 415 6.92 13.20 6.63
N VAL A 416 7.15 11.90 6.82
CA VAL A 416 8.19 11.37 7.71
C VAL A 416 9.47 11.10 6.93
N LYS A 417 10.60 11.64 7.40
CA LYS A 417 11.94 11.28 6.95
C LYS A 417 12.67 10.57 8.08
N PRO A 418 12.94 9.26 7.97
CA PRO A 418 13.57 8.50 9.03
C PRO A 418 15.10 8.61 9.00
N TYR A 419 15.73 8.65 10.20
CA TYR A 419 17.16 8.55 10.39
C TYR A 419 17.50 7.60 11.53
N HIS A 420 18.60 6.87 11.38
CA HIS A 420 19.09 6.01 12.44
C HIS A 420 19.67 6.86 13.59
N ALA A 421 19.23 6.59 14.81
CA ALA A 421 19.74 7.22 16.02
C ALA A 421 19.95 6.18 17.12
N LYS A 422 21.00 6.36 17.91
CA LYS A 422 21.29 5.48 19.05
C LYS A 422 20.24 5.65 20.17
N ARG A 423 20.03 4.60 20.93
CA ARG A 423 19.17 4.66 22.12
C ARG A 423 19.83 5.58 23.17
N ALA A 424 19.03 6.48 23.74
CA ALA A 424 19.46 7.41 24.78
C ALA A 424 19.06 6.91 26.17
N GLU A 425 19.83 7.28 27.19
CA GLU A 425 19.61 6.90 28.60
C GLU A 425 18.67 7.85 29.34
N SER A 426 18.53 9.06 28.84
CA SER A 426 17.62 10.07 29.39
C SER A 426 17.00 10.95 28.30
N THR A 427 15.92 11.65 28.65
CA THR A 427 15.23 12.55 27.73
C THR A 427 16.12 13.70 27.27
N ASP A 428 16.94 14.28 28.17
CA ASP A 428 17.84 15.37 27.79
C ASP A 428 18.95 14.91 26.83
N VAL A 429 19.55 13.74 27.10
CA VAL A 429 20.52 13.12 26.19
C VAL A 429 19.88 12.80 24.84
N LEU A 430 18.63 12.31 24.85
CA LEU A 430 17.88 12.06 23.61
C LEU A 430 17.73 13.31 22.76
N ILE A 431 17.30 14.42 23.38
CA ILE A 431 17.09 15.69 22.68
C ILE A 431 18.41 16.23 22.16
N TYR A 432 19.44 16.30 23.02
CA TYR A 432 20.75 16.79 22.63
C TYR A 432 21.37 16.00 21.48
N SER A 433 21.42 14.67 21.60
CA SER A 433 21.98 13.82 20.57
C SER A 433 21.19 13.86 19.25
N SER A 434 19.88 14.09 19.32
CA SER A 434 19.03 14.31 18.14
C SER A 434 19.43 15.59 17.40
N MET A 435 19.66 16.70 18.12
CA MET A 435 20.08 17.97 17.51
C MET A 435 21.45 17.82 16.85
N GLU A 436 22.42 17.23 17.54
CA GLU A 436 23.78 17.01 16.99
C GLU A 436 23.73 16.13 15.71
N LEU A 437 22.93 15.04 15.73
CA LEU A 437 22.76 14.20 14.55
C LEU A 437 22.19 14.98 13.38
N LEU A 438 21.14 15.78 13.60
CA LEU A 438 20.48 16.50 12.52
C LEU A 438 21.31 17.68 11.98
N LYS A 439 22.12 18.32 12.83
CA LYS A 439 23.16 19.27 12.39
C LYS A 439 24.17 18.57 11.47
N SER A 440 24.70 17.43 11.90
CA SER A 440 25.71 16.68 11.12
C SER A 440 25.18 16.19 9.77
N LYS A 441 23.86 15.94 9.66
CA LYS A 441 23.20 15.59 8.40
C LYS A 441 22.73 16.81 7.59
N GLY A 442 22.96 18.04 8.05
CA GLY A 442 22.55 19.28 7.38
C GLY A 442 21.03 19.48 7.31
N VAL A 443 20.26 18.82 8.17
CA VAL A 443 18.80 18.94 8.23
C VAL A 443 18.39 20.22 8.95
N ILE A 444 19.12 20.58 9.99
CA ILE A 444 18.95 21.80 10.79
C ILE A 444 20.28 22.54 10.87
N LYS A 445 20.18 23.85 11.14
CA LYS A 445 21.32 24.73 11.33
C LYS A 445 21.12 25.64 12.53
N GLU A 446 22.13 26.35 12.93
CA GLU A 446 22.09 27.36 13.99
C GLU A 446 20.93 28.35 13.79
N ASN A 447 20.25 28.71 14.86
CA ASN A 447 19.05 29.54 14.92
C ASN A 447 17.77 28.92 14.33
N ASP A 448 17.76 27.70 13.83
CA ASP A 448 16.52 27.03 13.45
C ASP A 448 15.68 26.70 14.71
N THR A 449 14.37 26.92 14.62
CA THR A 449 13.41 26.46 15.64
C THR A 449 12.97 25.03 15.31
N VAL A 450 13.03 24.15 16.31
CA VAL A 450 12.70 22.72 16.20
C VAL A 450 11.70 22.34 17.30
N VAL A 451 10.66 21.59 16.96
CA VAL A 451 9.76 20.99 17.95
C VAL A 451 10.13 19.53 18.12
N VAL A 452 10.44 19.11 19.35
CA VAL A 452 10.73 17.71 19.68
C VAL A 452 9.53 17.09 20.37
N THR A 453 9.09 15.91 19.90
CA THR A 453 7.93 15.21 20.45
C THR A 453 8.33 13.77 20.75
N ALA A 454 8.26 13.35 22.00
CA ALA A 454 8.73 12.05 22.44
C ALA A 454 7.93 11.48 23.62
N GLY A 455 8.23 10.26 24.01
CA GLY A 455 7.93 9.72 25.33
C GLY A 455 9.09 9.99 26.30
N VAL A 456 8.78 10.15 27.58
CA VAL A 456 9.82 10.29 28.63
C VAL A 456 10.67 9.01 28.69
N VAL A 457 11.97 9.19 28.55
CA VAL A 457 12.92 8.10 28.79
C VAL A 457 13.18 8.01 30.30
N SER A 458 12.72 6.91 30.92
CA SER A 458 12.92 6.67 32.35
C SER A 458 13.87 5.48 32.56
N PRO A 459 14.95 5.63 33.33
CA PRO A 459 15.85 4.52 33.67
C PRO A 459 15.22 3.52 34.67
N VAL A 460 14.11 3.89 35.34
CA VAL A 460 13.57 3.16 36.49
C VAL A 460 12.54 2.10 36.14
N LYS A 461 11.95 2.14 34.92
CA LYS A 461 10.82 1.26 34.56
C LYS A 461 11.17 0.31 33.40
N LYS A 462 11.78 -0.82 33.75
CA LYS A 462 12.09 -1.92 32.78
C LYS A 462 10.85 -2.72 32.32
N HIS A 463 9.67 -2.52 32.94
CA HIS A 463 8.49 -3.37 32.75
C HIS A 463 7.14 -2.62 32.50
N GLU A 464 7.17 -1.32 32.17
CA GLU A 464 5.91 -0.67 31.74
C GLU A 464 5.66 -0.85 30.24
N PRO A 465 4.39 -1.19 29.86
CA PRO A 465 4.03 -1.29 28.45
C PRO A 465 4.09 0.09 27.79
N ALA A 466 4.59 0.12 26.58
CA ALA A 466 4.60 1.19 25.60
C ALA A 466 4.76 2.63 26.19
N ILE A 467 5.93 3.21 26.03
CA ILE A 467 6.19 4.61 26.31
C ILE A 467 5.24 5.44 25.44
N HIS A 468 4.20 6.00 26.05
CA HIS A 468 3.28 6.91 25.36
C HIS A 468 4.01 8.21 25.02
N THR A 469 3.72 8.80 23.88
CA THR A 469 4.16 10.18 23.55
C THR A 469 3.51 11.15 24.52
N ASN A 470 4.29 11.75 25.40
CA ASN A 470 3.78 12.57 26.52
C ASN A 470 4.56 13.85 26.77
N ILE A 471 5.58 14.14 25.96
CA ILE A 471 6.34 15.39 26.03
C ILE A 471 6.40 16.10 24.69
N MET A 472 6.39 17.42 24.75
CA MET A 472 6.75 18.32 23.66
C MET A 472 7.78 19.33 24.21
N ARG A 473 8.83 19.59 23.43
CA ARG A 473 9.82 20.62 23.75
C ARG A 473 10.15 21.43 22.50
N VAL A 474 10.17 22.74 22.63
CA VAL A 474 10.68 23.65 21.61
C VAL A 474 12.16 23.90 21.89
N VAL A 475 12.97 23.82 20.85
CA VAL A 475 14.42 24.04 20.92
C VAL A 475 14.83 25.02 19.82
N THR A 476 15.56 26.07 20.19
CA THR A 476 16.36 26.85 19.21
C THR A 476 17.72 26.20 19.12
N VAL A 477 18.17 25.97 17.91
CA VAL A 477 19.44 25.27 17.64
C VAL A 477 20.59 26.25 17.86
N ASP A 478 21.49 25.91 18.79
CA ASP A 478 22.70 26.71 19.10
C ASP A 478 23.76 26.54 18.01
#